data_8a79cf42bb65664a557b9c847a9ab546
#
_entry.id   8a79cf42bb65664a557b9c847a9ab546
#
_cell.length_a   1.000
_cell.length_b   1.000
_cell.length_c   1.000
_cell.angle_alpha   90.00
_cell.angle_beta   90.00
_cell.angle_gamma   90.00
#
_symmetry.space_group_name_H-M   'P 1'
#
loop_
_entity.id
_entity.type
_entity.pdbx_description
1 polymer ?
#
loop_
_entity_poly.entity_id
_entity_poly.type
_entity_poly.pdbx_seq_one_letter_code
_entity_poly.pdbx_strand_id
1 'polypeptide(L)'
;MKKALGGFSTALIIIVAVLALIFCTVRIPAGYVGVIYNMNGGISDKTLSQGFHLISPTQNVTTYSIGIEQSYLTSSNDGDSENDESFEVPSNDGKGLTVDMTFTYRYDADKVAATFTRFKGQSGKEVKNTFIKPNIMSWTKEVTAKYSVIDLLGDKRASLNSELTDYLKEKFEPYGIVIESVSLINIDPDDETRSAVQKKVNAQQDLELAKIEQQTANVNAEKEKEVAITKANQEKETAQIEAEAKLIQAQAEAESNRLIAQSLTPELIEKQKYEKWDGKLPTVQAGGDSSIIVDTSNAAE
;
A
#
# COMPACT_ATOMS: atom_id res chain seq x y z
N MET A 1 48.71 64.44 -41.56
CA MET A 1 48.94 62.97 -41.28
C MET A 1 48.99 62.56 -39.78
N LYS A 2 49.61 63.34 -38.87
CA LYS A 2 49.74 63.01 -37.44
C LYS A 2 48.38 62.89 -36.68
N LYS A 3 47.33 63.64 -37.02
CA LYS A 3 46.02 63.60 -36.37
C LYS A 3 45.17 62.33 -36.78
N ALA A 4 45.35 61.85 -38.01
CA ALA A 4 44.65 60.61 -38.47
C ALA A 4 45.29 59.37 -37.88
N LEU A 5 46.60 59.36 -37.64
CA LEU A 5 47.31 58.25 -37.02
C LEU A 5 46.94 58.10 -35.53
N GLY A 6 46.66 59.20 -34.81
CA GLY A 6 46.20 59.21 -33.45
C GLY A 6 44.79 58.67 -33.29
N GLY A 7 43.87 58.95 -34.23
CA GLY A 7 42.49 58.39 -34.22
C GLY A 7 42.45 56.91 -34.50
N PHE A 8 43.32 56.41 -35.37
CA PHE A 8 43.41 54.99 -35.67
C PHE A 8 43.96 54.18 -34.48
N SER A 9 44.97 54.76 -33.80
CA SER A 9 45.52 54.12 -32.57
C SER A 9 44.55 54.10 -31.44
N THR A 10 43.74 55.14 -31.20
CA THR A 10 42.71 55.12 -30.16
C THR A 10 41.56 54.18 -30.48
N ALA A 11 41.12 54.07 -31.73
CA ALA A 11 40.13 53.13 -32.16
C ALA A 11 40.58 51.65 -31.94
N LEU A 12 41.86 51.38 -32.29
CA LEU A 12 42.46 50.06 -32.07
C LEU A 12 42.53 49.71 -30.59
N ILE A 13 42.89 50.63 -29.71
CA ILE A 13 42.91 50.38 -28.24
C ILE A 13 41.52 50.10 -27.70
N ILE A 14 40.52 50.84 -28.17
CA ILE A 14 39.12 50.59 -27.75
C ILE A 14 38.65 49.20 -28.20
N ILE A 15 38.94 48.80 -29.43
CA ILE A 15 38.61 47.47 -29.94
C ILE A 15 39.29 46.40 -29.12
N VAL A 16 40.57 46.53 -28.83
CA VAL A 16 41.31 45.58 -27.99
C VAL A 16 40.74 45.52 -26.56
N ALA A 17 40.39 46.68 -25.99
CA ALA A 17 39.76 46.71 -24.65
C ALA A 17 38.38 46.03 -24.63
N VAL A 18 37.55 46.23 -25.65
CA VAL A 18 36.25 45.58 -25.78
C VAL A 18 36.41 44.08 -25.99
N LEU A 19 37.34 43.64 -26.82
CA LEU A 19 37.66 42.22 -27.00
C LEU A 19 38.17 41.61 -25.69
N ALA A 20 39.05 42.29 -24.97
CA ALA A 20 39.54 41.82 -23.67
C ALA A 20 38.41 41.69 -22.65
N LEU A 21 37.47 42.64 -22.59
CA LEU A 21 36.29 42.53 -21.75
C LEU A 21 35.42 41.31 -22.10
N ILE A 22 35.20 41.04 -23.38
CA ILE A 22 34.41 39.89 -23.82
C ILE A 22 35.10 38.59 -23.44
N PHE A 23 36.40 38.46 -23.63
CA PHE A 23 37.15 37.24 -23.32
C PHE A 23 37.42 37.05 -21.83
N CYS A 24 37.41 38.10 -21.02
CA CYS A 24 37.62 38.04 -19.58
C CYS A 24 36.33 37.94 -18.77
N THR A 25 35.17 37.84 -19.41
CA THR A 25 33.88 37.75 -18.68
C THR A 25 33.26 36.37 -18.86
N VAL A 26 32.90 35.76 -17.72
CA VAL A 26 32.14 34.52 -17.70
C VAL A 26 30.80 34.76 -17.02
N ARG A 27 29.76 34.18 -17.59
CA ARG A 27 28.42 34.20 -17.02
C ARG A 27 28.08 32.80 -16.48
N ILE A 28 27.76 32.73 -15.17
CA ILE A 28 27.32 31.51 -14.53
C ILE A 28 25.79 31.60 -14.39
N PRO A 29 25.04 30.66 -14.99
CA PRO A 29 23.57 30.61 -14.89
C PRO A 29 23.10 30.38 -13.45
N ALA A 30 21.84 30.72 -13.20
CA ALA A 30 21.20 30.39 -11.93
C ALA A 30 21.17 28.87 -11.71
N GLY A 31 21.43 28.42 -10.48
CA GLY A 31 21.49 26.98 -10.14
C GLY A 31 22.82 26.31 -10.50
N TYR A 32 23.81 27.08 -10.97
CA TYR A 32 25.17 26.59 -11.26
C TYR A 32 26.22 27.28 -10.39
N VAL A 33 27.31 26.58 -10.19
CA VAL A 33 28.53 27.09 -9.54
C VAL A 33 29.71 26.83 -10.47
N GLY A 34 30.63 27.81 -10.56
CA GLY A 34 31.84 27.74 -11.41
C GLY A 34 33.07 27.39 -10.58
N VAL A 35 33.86 26.42 -11.03
CA VAL A 35 35.17 26.12 -10.49
C VAL A 35 36.22 26.73 -11.38
N ILE A 36 37.14 27.52 -10.81
CA ILE A 36 38.22 28.20 -11.51
C ILE A 36 39.46 27.31 -11.55
N TYR A 37 39.92 27.02 -12.74
CA TYR A 37 41.23 26.42 -12.97
C TYR A 37 42.20 27.44 -13.57
N ASN A 38 43.28 27.71 -12.83
CA ASN A 38 44.36 28.62 -13.27
C ASN A 38 45.46 27.77 -13.93
N MET A 39 45.86 28.16 -15.15
CA MET A 39 46.97 27.47 -15.82
C MET A 39 48.31 27.63 -15.04
N ASN A 40 48.46 28.69 -14.28
CA ASN A 40 49.69 29.00 -13.53
C ASN A 40 49.62 28.66 -12.03
N GLY A 41 48.43 28.37 -11.48
CA GLY A 41 48.24 28.24 -10.04
C GLY A 41 47.34 27.05 -9.62
N GLY A 42 46.86 26.27 -10.59
CA GLY A 42 46.00 25.12 -10.30
C GLY A 42 44.56 25.52 -9.98
N ILE A 43 43.89 24.69 -9.20
CA ILE A 43 42.47 24.85 -8.86
C ILE A 43 42.33 25.87 -7.73
N SER A 44 41.41 26.83 -7.89
CA SER A 44 41.07 27.77 -6.82
C SER A 44 40.11 27.15 -5.85
N ASP A 45 40.35 27.32 -4.54
CA ASP A 45 39.41 26.92 -3.50
C ASP A 45 38.12 27.75 -3.50
N LYS A 46 38.16 28.92 -4.15
CA LYS A 46 37.00 29.81 -4.30
C LYS A 46 36.22 29.44 -5.55
N THR A 47 34.98 29.10 -5.33
CA THR A 47 34.00 28.88 -6.40
C THR A 47 33.30 30.18 -6.78
N LEU A 48 32.90 30.30 -8.04
CA LEU A 48 32.10 31.41 -8.54
C LEU A 48 30.62 31.11 -8.39
N SER A 49 29.91 31.99 -7.70
CA SER A 49 28.44 31.94 -7.60
C SER A 49 27.77 32.32 -8.93
N GLN A 50 26.47 32.19 -9.01
CA GLN A 50 25.68 32.66 -10.16
C GLN A 50 25.90 34.15 -10.42
N GLY A 51 25.95 34.54 -11.70
CA GLY A 51 26.12 35.95 -12.12
C GLY A 51 27.24 36.13 -13.12
N PHE A 52 27.64 37.40 -13.30
CA PHE A 52 28.76 37.79 -14.15
C PHE A 52 30.04 37.94 -13.32
N HIS A 53 31.11 37.30 -13.79
CA HIS A 53 32.41 37.35 -13.13
C HIS A 53 33.47 37.74 -14.12
N LEU A 54 34.40 38.58 -13.67
CA LEU A 54 35.59 38.93 -14.43
C LEU A 54 36.68 37.91 -14.09
N ILE A 55 37.20 37.24 -15.11
CA ILE A 55 38.23 36.23 -14.99
C ILE A 55 39.48 36.64 -15.76
N SER A 56 40.65 36.12 -15.39
CA SER A 56 41.87 36.29 -16.14
C SER A 56 41.84 35.46 -17.43
N PRO A 57 42.45 35.88 -18.53
CA PRO A 57 42.57 35.08 -19.75
C PRO A 57 43.26 33.72 -19.57
N THR A 58 43.99 33.55 -18.46
CA THR A 58 44.65 32.30 -18.10
C THR A 58 43.79 31.36 -17.22
N GLN A 59 42.55 31.78 -16.92
CA GLN A 59 41.61 31.03 -16.10
C GLN A 59 40.55 30.39 -16.96
N ASN A 60 40.29 29.13 -16.69
CA ASN A 60 39.13 28.39 -17.23
C ASN A 60 38.12 28.18 -16.13
N VAL A 61 36.83 28.25 -16.45
CA VAL A 61 35.74 28.04 -15.53
C VAL A 61 34.89 26.85 -16.01
N THR A 62 34.80 25.85 -15.17
CA THR A 62 33.92 24.69 -15.40
C THR A 62 32.72 24.79 -14.48
N THR A 63 31.53 24.63 -15.03
CA THR A 63 30.28 24.77 -14.28
C THR A 63 29.72 23.42 -13.84
N TYR A 64 29.18 23.41 -12.62
CA TYR A 64 28.46 22.27 -12.03
C TYR A 64 27.08 22.73 -11.60
N SER A 65 26.08 21.90 -11.81
CA SER A 65 24.70 22.16 -11.36
C SER A 65 24.58 21.90 -9.86
N ILE A 66 24.22 22.91 -9.10
CA ILE A 66 23.85 22.80 -7.70
C ILE A 66 22.32 22.74 -7.52
N GLY A 67 21.58 23.03 -8.60
CA GLY A 67 20.15 22.77 -8.70
C GLY A 67 19.89 21.29 -8.99
N ILE A 68 18.68 20.87 -8.68
CA ILE A 68 18.25 19.49 -8.94
C ILE A 68 18.17 19.25 -10.45
N GLU A 69 18.91 18.29 -10.93
CA GLU A 69 18.84 17.77 -12.31
C GLU A 69 18.22 16.39 -12.32
N GLN A 70 17.33 16.14 -13.27
CA GLN A 70 16.76 14.84 -13.53
C GLN A 70 17.45 14.21 -14.74
N SER A 71 17.73 12.92 -14.66
CA SER A 71 18.32 12.13 -15.72
C SER A 71 17.62 10.80 -15.84
N TYR A 72 17.65 10.23 -17.03
CA TYR A 72 16.92 9.04 -17.41
C TYR A 72 17.86 7.96 -17.92
N LEU A 73 17.55 6.72 -17.59
CA LEU A 73 18.13 5.50 -18.13
C LEU A 73 16.97 4.66 -18.65
N THR A 74 16.50 4.97 -19.86
CA THR A 74 15.29 4.38 -20.45
C THR A 74 15.56 3.88 -21.85
N SER A 75 14.71 2.94 -22.29
CA SER A 75 14.73 2.40 -23.64
C SER A 75 14.07 3.30 -24.68
N SER A 76 13.37 4.36 -24.26
CA SER A 76 12.62 5.24 -25.15
C SER A 76 13.34 6.57 -25.40
N ASN A 77 12.98 7.24 -26.49
CA ASN A 77 13.46 8.57 -26.85
C ASN A 77 13.05 9.68 -25.86
N ASP A 78 12.33 9.32 -24.79
CA ASP A 78 11.94 10.22 -23.70
C ASP A 78 13.06 10.44 -22.68
N GLY A 79 14.23 9.86 -22.90
CA GLY A 79 15.41 9.96 -22.06
C GLY A 79 16.33 11.15 -22.37
N ASP A 80 17.46 11.20 -21.66
CA ASP A 80 18.55 12.17 -21.86
C ASP A 80 19.37 11.91 -23.13
N SER A 81 19.22 10.77 -23.73
CA SER A 81 19.99 10.23 -24.85
C SER A 81 19.06 9.71 -25.94
N GLU A 82 19.49 9.84 -27.19
CA GLU A 82 18.82 9.23 -28.34
C GLU A 82 19.03 7.69 -28.40
N ASN A 83 19.91 7.17 -27.54
CA ASN A 83 20.23 5.75 -27.47
C ASN A 83 19.40 5.06 -26.36
N ASP A 84 19.20 3.77 -26.53
CA ASP A 84 18.67 2.91 -25.47
C ASP A 84 19.67 2.86 -24.29
N GLU A 85 19.26 3.37 -23.16
CA GLU A 85 20.01 3.36 -21.91
C GLU A 85 19.33 2.48 -20.83
N SER A 86 18.32 1.70 -21.21
CA SER A 86 17.80 0.63 -20.34
C SER A 86 18.89 -0.38 -20.01
N PHE A 87 18.80 -1.03 -18.88
CA PHE A 87 19.83 -1.98 -18.46
C PHE A 87 19.24 -3.17 -17.74
N GLU A 88 19.96 -4.27 -17.83
CA GLU A 88 19.57 -5.52 -17.18
C GLU A 88 20.04 -5.56 -15.72
N VAL A 89 19.13 -5.96 -14.83
CA VAL A 89 19.42 -6.20 -13.41
C VAL A 89 19.07 -7.63 -13.00
N PRO A 90 19.86 -8.25 -12.12
CA PRO A 90 19.53 -9.56 -11.60
C PRO A 90 18.49 -9.47 -10.48
N SER A 91 17.67 -10.50 -10.36
CA SER A 91 16.83 -10.76 -9.19
C SER A 91 17.45 -11.82 -8.29
N ASN A 92 16.95 -11.94 -7.06
CA ASN A 92 17.32 -13.01 -6.12
C ASN A 92 17.02 -14.41 -6.68
N ASP A 93 15.98 -14.53 -7.52
CA ASP A 93 15.58 -15.77 -8.18
C ASP A 93 16.52 -16.17 -9.34
N GLY A 94 17.61 -15.40 -9.57
CA GLY A 94 18.59 -15.66 -10.63
C GLY A 94 18.07 -15.34 -12.03
N LYS A 95 17.03 -14.49 -12.16
CA LYS A 95 16.47 -14.05 -13.43
C LYS A 95 16.93 -12.64 -13.76
N GLY A 96 17.18 -12.36 -15.03
CA GLY A 96 17.47 -11.02 -15.55
C GLY A 96 16.19 -10.26 -15.84
N LEU A 97 16.20 -8.95 -15.54
CA LEU A 97 15.08 -8.06 -15.79
C LEU A 97 15.61 -6.79 -16.45
N THR A 98 15.03 -6.40 -17.57
CA THR A 98 15.33 -5.08 -18.16
C THR A 98 14.58 -4.01 -17.41
N VAL A 99 15.31 -2.96 -17.00
CA VAL A 99 14.73 -1.88 -16.20
C VAL A 99 14.97 -0.53 -16.85
N ASP A 100 13.95 0.33 -16.76
CA ASP A 100 14.04 1.75 -17.01
C ASP A 100 14.07 2.49 -15.67
N MET A 101 14.94 3.46 -15.56
CA MET A 101 15.16 4.21 -14.33
C MET A 101 15.22 5.71 -14.57
N THR A 102 14.71 6.48 -13.61
CA THR A 102 14.98 7.90 -13.49
C THR A 102 15.66 8.18 -12.17
N PHE A 103 16.54 9.17 -12.17
CA PHE A 103 17.19 9.64 -10.96
C PHE A 103 17.34 11.14 -10.98
N THR A 104 17.27 11.73 -9.80
CA THR A 104 17.51 13.16 -9.59
C THR A 104 18.75 13.33 -8.74
N TYR A 105 19.60 14.26 -9.15
CA TYR A 105 20.88 14.51 -8.49
C TYR A 105 21.23 15.98 -8.56
N ARG A 106 22.19 16.38 -7.73
CA ARG A 106 22.86 17.67 -7.79
C ARG A 106 24.30 17.53 -7.29
N TYR A 107 25.11 18.51 -7.60
CA TYR A 107 26.43 18.60 -6.99
C TYR A 107 26.37 19.40 -5.68
N ASP A 108 27.17 18.97 -4.71
CA ASP A 108 27.32 19.68 -3.44
C ASP A 108 28.19 20.93 -3.65
N ALA A 109 27.61 22.11 -3.45
CA ALA A 109 28.28 23.39 -3.69
C ALA A 109 29.59 23.53 -2.93
N ASP A 110 29.68 22.99 -1.73
CA ASP A 110 30.87 23.08 -0.88
C ASP A 110 31.97 22.09 -1.30
N LYS A 111 31.59 21.00 -1.97
CA LYS A 111 32.54 19.94 -2.40
C LYS A 111 32.92 20.03 -3.88
N VAL A 112 32.35 20.97 -4.65
CA VAL A 112 32.53 21.04 -6.13
C VAL A 112 33.99 21.18 -6.56
N ALA A 113 34.81 21.94 -5.84
CA ALA A 113 36.24 22.08 -6.15
C ALA A 113 37.00 20.74 -5.98
N ALA A 114 36.67 19.98 -4.93
CA ALA A 114 37.22 18.65 -4.72
C ALA A 114 36.71 17.65 -5.78
N THR A 115 35.43 17.75 -6.15
CA THR A 115 34.82 16.97 -7.24
C THR A 115 35.55 17.23 -8.57
N PHE A 116 35.76 18.49 -8.93
CA PHE A 116 36.50 18.88 -10.12
C PHE A 116 37.92 18.27 -10.17
N THR A 117 38.63 18.33 -9.04
CA THR A 117 39.95 17.70 -8.90
C THR A 117 39.89 16.20 -9.10
N ARG A 118 38.97 15.55 -8.44
CA ARG A 118 38.78 14.08 -8.47
C ARG A 118 38.48 13.58 -9.88
N PHE A 119 37.66 14.30 -10.62
CA PHE A 119 37.25 13.96 -11.99
C PHE A 119 38.11 14.63 -13.07
N LYS A 120 39.33 15.03 -12.71
CA LYS A 120 40.35 15.56 -13.67
C LYS A 120 39.86 16.74 -14.53
N GLY A 121 39.04 17.58 -13.97
CA GLY A 121 38.57 18.76 -14.65
C GLY A 121 37.37 18.54 -15.59
N GLN A 122 36.74 17.39 -15.55
CA GLN A 122 35.52 17.11 -16.31
C GLN A 122 34.38 18.03 -15.87
N SER A 123 33.54 18.43 -16.81
CA SER A 123 32.31 19.16 -16.52
C SER A 123 31.27 18.28 -15.82
N GLY A 124 30.29 18.89 -15.15
CA GLY A 124 29.24 18.16 -14.49
C GLY A 124 28.48 17.21 -15.44
N LYS A 125 28.26 17.60 -16.69
CA LYS A 125 27.65 16.77 -17.72
C LYS A 125 28.52 15.57 -18.11
N GLU A 126 29.81 15.74 -18.20
CA GLU A 126 30.74 14.64 -18.48
C GLU A 126 30.82 13.67 -17.32
N VAL A 127 30.90 14.16 -16.07
CA VAL A 127 30.87 13.34 -14.86
C VAL A 127 29.55 12.55 -14.78
N LYS A 128 28.42 13.14 -15.15
CA LYS A 128 27.14 12.42 -15.24
C LYS A 128 27.28 11.19 -16.14
N ASN A 129 27.78 11.35 -17.34
CA ASN A 129 27.82 10.29 -18.34
C ASN A 129 28.92 9.26 -18.09
N THR A 130 30.08 9.68 -17.58
CA THR A 130 31.26 8.81 -17.41
C THR A 130 31.31 8.12 -16.06
N PHE A 131 30.65 8.69 -15.04
CA PHE A 131 30.72 8.18 -13.68
C PHE A 131 29.35 7.92 -13.05
N ILE A 132 28.42 8.90 -13.07
CA ILE A 132 27.15 8.75 -12.35
C ILE A 132 26.31 7.63 -12.97
N LYS A 133 25.99 7.71 -14.27
CA LYS A 133 25.17 6.72 -14.96
C LYS A 133 25.71 5.29 -14.84
N PRO A 134 26.99 4.99 -15.16
CA PRO A 134 27.52 3.63 -15.04
C PRO A 134 27.52 3.07 -13.62
N ASN A 135 27.81 3.93 -12.62
CA ASN A 135 27.79 3.48 -11.24
C ASN A 135 26.37 3.24 -10.71
N ILE A 136 25.41 4.08 -11.09
CA ILE A 136 23.98 3.84 -10.79
C ILE A 136 23.56 2.47 -11.34
N MET A 137 23.85 2.18 -12.62
CA MET A 137 23.56 0.87 -13.21
C MET A 137 24.19 -0.28 -12.42
N SER A 138 25.47 -0.15 -12.05
CA SER A 138 26.20 -1.18 -11.32
C SER A 138 25.65 -1.39 -9.91
N TRP A 139 25.47 -0.32 -9.15
CA TRP A 139 25.03 -0.40 -7.75
C TRP A 139 23.52 -0.75 -7.63
N THR A 140 22.72 -0.42 -8.64
CA THR A 140 21.33 -0.89 -8.72
C THR A 140 21.27 -2.41 -8.77
N LYS A 141 22.17 -3.06 -9.50
CA LYS A 141 22.25 -4.54 -9.57
C LYS A 141 22.51 -5.18 -8.21
N GLU A 142 23.27 -4.51 -7.34
CA GLU A 142 23.56 -5.02 -5.99
C GLU A 142 22.32 -4.98 -5.09
N VAL A 143 21.46 -3.97 -5.26
CA VAL A 143 20.23 -3.84 -4.46
C VAL A 143 19.15 -4.77 -5.01
N THR A 144 18.93 -4.79 -6.34
CA THR A 144 17.88 -5.62 -6.96
C THR A 144 18.12 -7.12 -6.75
N ALA A 145 19.39 -7.56 -6.66
CA ALA A 145 19.74 -8.95 -6.38
C ALA A 145 19.22 -9.47 -5.03
N LYS A 146 18.77 -8.60 -4.14
CA LYS A 146 18.15 -8.98 -2.85
C LYS A 146 16.65 -9.28 -2.97
N TYR A 147 16.01 -8.87 -4.05
CA TYR A 147 14.58 -8.94 -4.28
C TYR A 147 14.20 -10.01 -5.29
N SER A 148 13.09 -10.71 -5.05
CA SER A 148 12.54 -11.64 -6.03
C SER A 148 11.87 -10.88 -7.18
N VAL A 149 11.67 -11.54 -8.33
CA VAL A 149 10.95 -10.95 -9.47
C VAL A 149 9.56 -10.45 -9.06
N ILE A 150 8.85 -11.20 -8.21
CA ILE A 150 7.53 -10.82 -7.73
C ILE A 150 7.59 -9.56 -6.85
N ASP A 151 8.59 -9.46 -5.98
CA ASP A 151 8.79 -8.28 -5.14
C ASP A 151 9.09 -7.03 -5.98
N LEU A 152 9.89 -7.19 -7.06
CA LEU A 152 10.26 -6.11 -7.98
C LEU A 152 9.06 -5.63 -8.82
N LEU A 153 8.17 -6.54 -9.22
CA LEU A 153 6.98 -6.22 -10.00
C LEU A 153 5.77 -5.79 -9.15
N GLY A 154 5.77 -6.13 -7.85
CA GLY A 154 4.63 -5.99 -6.94
C GLY A 154 4.77 -4.88 -5.90
N ASP A 155 4.23 -5.16 -4.73
CA ASP A 155 4.00 -4.18 -3.65
C ASP A 155 5.29 -3.64 -3.01
N LYS A 156 6.42 -4.35 -3.13
CA LYS A 156 7.68 -3.92 -2.52
C LYS A 156 8.46 -2.90 -3.35
N ARG A 157 7.94 -2.50 -4.51
CA ARG A 157 8.59 -1.53 -5.40
C ARG A 157 8.88 -0.18 -4.73
N ALA A 158 7.96 0.30 -3.89
CA ALA A 158 8.17 1.53 -3.14
C ALA A 158 9.32 1.41 -2.13
N SER A 159 9.39 0.28 -1.42
CA SER A 159 10.48 -0.01 -0.48
C SER A 159 11.82 -0.15 -1.19
N LEU A 160 11.84 -0.80 -2.36
CA LEU A 160 13.02 -0.91 -3.21
C LEU A 160 13.54 0.46 -3.65
N ASN A 161 12.66 1.34 -4.15
CA ASN A 161 13.06 2.68 -4.58
C ASN A 161 13.64 3.51 -3.42
N SER A 162 13.11 3.35 -2.21
CA SER A 162 13.63 4.00 -1.01
C SER A 162 15.01 3.45 -0.64
N GLU A 163 15.15 2.10 -0.53
CA GLU A 163 16.45 1.46 -0.23
C GLU A 163 17.50 1.82 -1.28
N LEU A 164 17.11 1.83 -2.56
CA LEU A 164 18.00 2.19 -3.66
C LEU A 164 18.44 3.65 -3.58
N THR A 165 17.53 4.56 -3.25
CA THR A 165 17.84 5.98 -3.06
C THR A 165 18.84 6.17 -1.92
N ASP A 166 18.59 5.57 -0.76
CA ASP A 166 19.45 5.69 0.41
C ASP A 166 20.83 5.08 0.14
N TYR A 167 20.87 3.91 -0.50
CA TYR A 167 22.12 3.24 -0.86
C TYR A 167 22.96 4.06 -1.84
N LEU A 168 22.33 4.58 -2.89
CA LEU A 168 23.04 5.41 -3.88
C LEU A 168 23.48 6.76 -3.29
N LYS A 169 22.68 7.35 -2.40
CA LYS A 169 23.03 8.56 -1.67
C LYS A 169 24.31 8.39 -0.86
N GLU A 170 24.40 7.32 -0.08
CA GLU A 170 25.60 6.98 0.70
C GLU A 170 26.81 6.76 -0.20
N LYS A 171 26.64 6.05 -1.32
CA LYS A 171 27.73 5.74 -2.27
C LYS A 171 28.27 6.96 -2.99
N PHE A 172 27.43 7.93 -3.34
CA PHE A 172 27.83 9.12 -4.08
C PHE A 172 28.27 10.29 -3.21
N GLU A 173 27.90 10.34 -1.94
CA GLU A 173 28.29 11.41 -1.01
C GLU A 173 29.79 11.69 -0.96
N PRO A 174 30.71 10.68 -0.91
CA PRO A 174 32.15 10.91 -0.89
C PRO A 174 32.68 11.61 -2.14
N TYR A 175 31.91 11.58 -3.24
CA TYR A 175 32.28 12.20 -4.51
C TYR A 175 31.74 13.61 -4.67
N GLY A 176 31.02 14.15 -3.68
CA GLY A 176 30.38 15.46 -3.76
C GLY A 176 29.15 15.48 -4.67
N ILE A 177 28.53 14.32 -4.87
CA ILE A 177 27.30 14.15 -5.65
C ILE A 177 26.19 13.78 -4.67
N VAL A 178 25.09 14.51 -4.69
CA VAL A 178 23.93 14.28 -3.85
C VAL A 178 22.83 13.68 -4.71
N ILE A 179 22.45 12.44 -4.43
CA ILE A 179 21.30 11.80 -5.04
C ILE A 179 20.07 12.20 -4.22
N GLU A 180 19.06 12.79 -4.84
CA GLU A 180 17.83 13.21 -4.16
C GLU A 180 16.77 12.12 -4.21
N SER A 181 16.55 11.51 -5.38
CA SER A 181 15.63 10.40 -5.56
C SER A 181 16.03 9.49 -6.70
N VAL A 182 15.66 8.24 -6.58
CA VAL A 182 15.83 7.22 -7.62
C VAL A 182 14.54 6.44 -7.73
N SER A 183 14.09 6.17 -8.94
CA SER A 183 12.88 5.40 -9.21
C SER A 183 13.05 4.50 -10.41
N LEU A 184 12.73 3.23 -10.24
CA LEU A 184 12.54 2.30 -11.35
C LEU A 184 11.18 2.62 -12.01
N ILE A 185 11.17 3.02 -13.28
CA ILE A 185 9.96 3.40 -14.01
C ILE A 185 9.28 2.15 -14.57
N ASN A 186 10.06 1.32 -15.24
CA ASN A 186 9.60 0.09 -15.86
C ASN A 186 10.50 -1.07 -15.45
N ILE A 187 9.92 -2.26 -15.32
CA ILE A 187 10.63 -3.51 -15.04
C ILE A 187 10.04 -4.55 -15.98
N ASP A 188 10.81 -4.96 -16.95
CA ASP A 188 10.35 -5.88 -18.00
C ASP A 188 11.11 -7.22 -17.92
N PRO A 189 10.45 -8.27 -17.43
CA PRO A 189 11.00 -9.62 -17.45
C PRO A 189 10.92 -10.20 -18.87
N ASP A 190 11.81 -11.14 -19.18
CA ASP A 190 11.70 -11.92 -20.40
C ASP A 190 10.37 -12.72 -20.43
N ASP A 191 9.96 -13.21 -21.61
CA ASP A 191 8.67 -13.89 -21.78
C ASP A 191 8.56 -15.18 -20.96
N GLU A 192 9.66 -15.90 -20.77
CA GLU A 192 9.71 -17.11 -19.94
C GLU A 192 9.48 -16.76 -18.48
N THR A 193 10.20 -15.76 -17.98
CA THR A 193 10.08 -15.28 -16.59
C THR A 193 8.69 -14.68 -16.33
N ARG A 194 8.16 -13.90 -17.29
CA ARG A 194 6.79 -13.36 -17.22
C ARG A 194 5.76 -14.46 -17.07
N SER A 195 5.85 -15.51 -17.89
CA SER A 195 4.97 -16.68 -17.83
C SER A 195 5.11 -17.44 -16.51
N ALA A 196 6.33 -17.63 -16.01
CA ALA A 196 6.59 -18.30 -14.73
C ALA A 196 6.05 -17.50 -13.54
N VAL A 197 6.24 -16.17 -13.54
CA VAL A 197 5.69 -15.27 -12.53
C VAL A 197 4.17 -15.31 -12.53
N GLN A 198 3.53 -15.25 -13.72
CA GLN A 198 2.07 -15.33 -13.81
C GLN A 198 1.53 -16.63 -13.25
N LYS A 199 2.17 -17.77 -13.57
CA LYS A 199 1.78 -19.07 -12.98
C LYS A 199 1.92 -19.09 -11.47
N LYS A 200 3.02 -18.53 -10.94
CA LYS A 200 3.26 -18.46 -9.49
C LYS A 200 2.25 -17.57 -8.79
N VAL A 201 1.92 -16.41 -9.37
CA VAL A 201 0.89 -15.49 -8.84
C VAL A 201 -0.48 -16.16 -8.83
N ASN A 202 -0.86 -16.82 -9.92
CA ASN A 202 -2.13 -17.56 -10.01
C ASN A 202 -2.18 -18.65 -8.92
N ALA A 203 -1.12 -19.45 -8.77
CA ALA A 203 -1.05 -20.49 -7.75
C ALA A 203 -1.13 -19.93 -6.31
N GLN A 204 -0.53 -18.76 -6.07
CA GLN A 204 -0.65 -18.08 -4.78
C GLN A 204 -2.07 -17.59 -4.53
N GLN A 205 -2.74 -17.03 -5.55
CA GLN A 205 -4.14 -16.61 -5.46
C GLN A 205 -5.06 -17.79 -5.19
N ASP A 206 -4.87 -18.92 -5.90
CA ASP A 206 -5.65 -20.15 -5.70
C ASP A 206 -5.47 -20.68 -4.27
N LEU A 207 -4.25 -20.66 -3.74
CA LEU A 207 -3.97 -21.06 -2.35
C LEU A 207 -4.65 -20.14 -1.34
N GLU A 208 -4.64 -18.84 -1.59
CA GLU A 208 -5.28 -17.85 -0.72
C GLU A 208 -6.80 -17.99 -0.75
N LEU A 209 -7.39 -18.20 -1.93
CA LEU A 209 -8.80 -18.49 -2.09
C LEU A 209 -9.19 -19.78 -1.32
N ALA A 210 -8.42 -20.86 -1.47
CA ALA A 210 -8.65 -22.10 -0.75
C ALA A 210 -8.59 -21.92 0.79
N LYS A 211 -7.67 -21.09 1.29
CA LYS A 211 -7.62 -20.76 2.72
C LYS A 211 -8.83 -19.96 3.18
N ILE A 212 -9.26 -18.97 2.40
CA ILE A 212 -10.45 -18.17 2.69
C ILE A 212 -11.70 -19.06 2.68
N GLU A 213 -11.83 -19.95 1.71
CA GLU A 213 -12.93 -20.92 1.64
C GLU A 213 -12.94 -21.84 2.86
N GLN A 214 -11.78 -22.38 3.25
CA GLN A 214 -11.65 -23.20 4.46
C GLN A 214 -12.03 -22.43 5.74
N GLN A 215 -11.56 -21.20 5.87
CA GLN A 215 -11.91 -20.34 7.01
C GLN A 215 -13.41 -20.04 7.04
N THR A 216 -13.99 -19.74 5.88
CA THR A 216 -15.42 -19.47 5.73
C THR A 216 -16.25 -20.72 6.09
N ALA A 217 -15.83 -21.90 5.63
CA ALA A 217 -16.48 -23.17 5.98
C ALA A 217 -16.42 -23.44 7.50
N ASN A 218 -15.26 -23.20 8.13
CA ASN A 218 -15.10 -23.35 9.57
C ASN A 218 -16.01 -22.40 10.36
N VAL A 219 -16.04 -21.11 9.96
CA VAL A 219 -16.90 -20.09 10.59
C VAL A 219 -18.39 -20.45 10.42
N ASN A 220 -18.78 -20.94 9.24
CA ASN A 220 -20.17 -21.36 9.00
C ASN A 220 -20.55 -22.59 9.85
N ALA A 221 -19.67 -23.59 9.94
CA ALA A 221 -19.89 -24.76 10.79
C ALA A 221 -19.98 -24.40 12.28
N GLU A 222 -19.17 -23.41 12.73
CA GLU A 222 -19.24 -22.92 14.11
C GLU A 222 -20.54 -22.15 14.37
N LYS A 223 -20.99 -21.32 13.43
CA LYS A 223 -22.30 -20.65 13.50
C LYS A 223 -23.46 -21.62 13.50
N GLU A 224 -23.43 -22.63 12.64
CA GLU A 224 -24.49 -23.68 12.64
C GLU A 224 -24.56 -24.43 13.99
N LYS A 225 -23.39 -24.73 14.55
CA LYS A 225 -23.32 -25.36 15.89
C LYS A 225 -23.87 -24.43 16.97
N GLU A 226 -23.51 -23.14 16.94
CA GLU A 226 -24.02 -22.15 17.89
C GLU A 226 -25.53 -21.96 17.76
N VAL A 227 -26.04 -21.87 16.54
CA VAL A 227 -27.49 -21.80 16.26
C VAL A 227 -28.22 -23.06 16.77
N ALA A 228 -27.66 -24.26 16.52
CA ALA A 228 -28.23 -25.50 17.02
C ALA A 228 -28.27 -25.56 18.55
N ILE A 229 -27.19 -25.15 19.23
CA ILE A 229 -27.13 -25.06 20.70
C ILE A 229 -28.16 -24.05 21.24
N THR A 230 -28.23 -22.88 20.60
CA THR A 230 -29.20 -21.85 20.99
C THR A 230 -30.64 -22.33 20.84
N LYS A 231 -30.93 -22.98 19.71
CA LYS A 231 -32.26 -23.58 19.46
C LYS A 231 -32.60 -24.67 20.48
N ALA A 232 -31.67 -25.57 20.77
CA ALA A 232 -31.86 -26.59 21.79
C ALA A 232 -32.08 -26.02 23.21
N ASN A 233 -31.37 -24.95 23.54
CA ASN A 233 -31.59 -24.25 24.81
C ASN A 233 -32.97 -23.57 24.88
N GLN A 234 -33.39 -22.91 23.78
CA GLN A 234 -34.74 -22.33 23.70
C GLN A 234 -35.86 -23.41 23.82
N GLU A 235 -35.71 -24.53 23.13
CA GLU A 235 -36.66 -25.64 23.23
C GLU A 235 -36.73 -26.16 24.67
N LYS A 236 -35.59 -26.32 25.35
CA LYS A 236 -35.53 -26.73 26.73
C LYS A 236 -36.19 -25.71 27.67
N GLU A 237 -35.91 -24.43 27.49
CA GLU A 237 -36.51 -23.34 28.29
C GLU A 237 -38.02 -23.28 28.07
N THR A 238 -38.48 -23.40 26.83
CA THR A 238 -39.91 -23.42 26.48
C THR A 238 -40.61 -24.61 27.14
N ALA A 239 -40.00 -25.80 27.07
CA ALA A 239 -40.56 -27.01 27.72
C ALA A 239 -40.59 -26.88 29.25
N GLN A 240 -39.60 -26.20 29.86
CA GLN A 240 -39.61 -25.92 31.30
C GLN A 240 -40.74 -24.96 31.68
N ILE A 241 -40.91 -23.86 30.92
CA ILE A 241 -41.97 -22.87 31.13
C ILE A 241 -43.38 -23.53 30.98
N GLU A 242 -43.55 -24.38 29.93
CA GLU A 242 -44.81 -25.12 29.75
C GLU A 242 -45.09 -26.10 30.89
N ALA A 243 -44.06 -26.81 31.37
CA ALA A 243 -44.20 -27.72 32.50
C ALA A 243 -44.56 -26.97 33.79
N GLU A 244 -43.93 -25.83 34.05
CA GLU A 244 -44.21 -24.97 35.19
C GLU A 244 -45.61 -24.35 35.10
N ALA A 245 -46.03 -23.90 33.92
CA ALA A 245 -47.38 -23.39 33.69
C ALA A 245 -48.45 -24.47 33.96
N LYS A 246 -48.23 -25.71 33.50
CA LYS A 246 -49.13 -26.85 33.78
C LYS A 246 -49.19 -27.16 35.28
N LEU A 247 -48.06 -27.09 35.98
CA LEU A 247 -48.00 -27.34 37.41
C LEU A 247 -48.76 -26.25 38.20
N ILE A 248 -48.56 -24.96 37.81
CA ILE A 248 -49.30 -23.83 38.40
C ILE A 248 -50.80 -23.96 38.15
N GLN A 249 -51.20 -24.36 36.91
CA GLN A 249 -52.59 -24.57 36.54
C GLN A 249 -53.20 -25.73 37.39
N ALA A 250 -52.51 -26.86 37.49
CA ALA A 250 -52.95 -27.98 38.29
C ALA A 250 -53.07 -27.65 39.78
N GLN A 251 -52.14 -26.85 40.32
CA GLN A 251 -52.23 -26.36 41.69
C GLN A 251 -53.42 -25.40 41.90
N ALA A 252 -53.64 -24.48 40.95
CA ALA A 252 -54.78 -23.55 41.00
C ALA A 252 -56.11 -24.32 40.90
N GLU A 253 -56.21 -25.33 40.04
CA GLU A 253 -57.42 -26.22 39.93
C GLU A 253 -57.60 -27.00 41.20
N ALA A 254 -56.56 -27.62 41.79
CA ALA A 254 -56.63 -28.33 43.02
C ALA A 254 -57.09 -27.44 44.22
N GLU A 255 -56.52 -26.22 44.31
CA GLU A 255 -56.91 -25.24 45.31
C GLU A 255 -58.35 -24.75 45.10
N SER A 256 -58.77 -24.52 43.88
CA SER A 256 -60.16 -24.19 43.52
C SER A 256 -61.12 -25.31 43.92
N ASN A 257 -60.79 -26.57 43.61
CA ASN A 257 -61.60 -27.73 43.95
C ASN A 257 -61.65 -27.90 45.47
N ARG A 258 -60.53 -27.61 46.20
CA ARG A 258 -60.50 -27.65 47.65
C ARG A 258 -61.41 -26.58 48.27
N LEU A 259 -61.40 -25.40 47.76
CA LEU A 259 -62.26 -24.29 48.21
C LEU A 259 -63.75 -24.60 47.93
N ILE A 260 -64.01 -25.11 46.71
CA ILE A 260 -65.37 -25.55 46.36
C ILE A 260 -65.86 -26.68 47.33
N ALA A 261 -64.99 -27.69 47.56
CA ALA A 261 -65.36 -28.77 48.46
C ALA A 261 -65.65 -28.35 49.93
N GLN A 262 -64.86 -27.27 50.34
CA GLN A 262 -65.11 -26.69 51.69
C GLN A 262 -66.39 -25.82 51.77
N SER A 263 -66.80 -25.24 50.62
CA SER A 263 -67.97 -24.37 50.53
C SER A 263 -69.28 -25.15 50.17
N LEU A 264 -69.17 -26.42 49.75
CA LEU A 264 -70.30 -27.24 49.38
C LEU A 264 -71.06 -27.67 50.58
N THR A 265 -72.13 -26.92 50.88
CA THR A 265 -73.17 -27.42 51.77
C THR A 265 -74.18 -28.28 50.99
N PRO A 266 -74.92 -29.25 51.65
CA PRO A 266 -75.92 -30.07 50.97
C PRO A 266 -76.96 -29.23 50.17
N GLU A 267 -77.28 -28.04 50.68
CA GLU A 267 -78.25 -27.11 50.02
C GLU A 267 -77.62 -26.46 48.74
N LEU A 268 -76.32 -26.20 48.70
CA LEU A 268 -75.65 -25.66 47.57
C LEU A 268 -75.52 -26.70 46.45
N ILE A 269 -75.28 -27.97 46.80
CA ILE A 269 -75.28 -29.10 45.82
C ILE A 269 -76.61 -29.22 45.16
N GLU A 270 -77.68 -29.11 45.94
CA GLU A 270 -79.07 -29.20 45.40
C GLU A 270 -79.36 -28.03 44.46
N LYS A 271 -79.00 -26.80 44.81
CA LYS A 271 -79.11 -25.61 43.98
C LYS A 271 -78.37 -25.78 42.66
N GLN A 272 -77.12 -26.18 42.67
CA GLN A 272 -76.30 -26.43 41.45
C GLN A 272 -76.85 -27.56 40.56
N LYS A 273 -77.50 -28.62 41.16
CA LYS A 273 -78.23 -29.64 40.43
C LYS A 273 -79.38 -29.04 39.65
N TYR A 274 -80.11 -28.10 40.27
CA TYR A 274 -81.26 -27.45 39.61
C TYR A 274 -80.80 -26.42 38.57
N GLU A 275 -79.72 -25.72 38.79
CA GLU A 275 -79.18 -24.69 37.81
C GLU A 275 -78.61 -25.37 36.55
N LYS A 276 -78.03 -26.57 36.68
CA LYS A 276 -77.50 -27.32 35.53
C LYS A 276 -78.45 -28.30 34.92
N TRP A 277 -79.64 -28.39 35.44
CA TRP A 277 -80.64 -29.37 34.96
C TRP A 277 -81.25 -28.81 33.66
N ASP A 278 -81.19 -29.61 32.62
CA ASP A 278 -81.71 -29.29 31.30
C ASP A 278 -83.21 -29.50 31.19
N GLY A 279 -83.91 -29.77 32.32
CA GLY A 279 -85.34 -30.02 32.40
C GLY A 279 -85.82 -31.40 31.94
N LYS A 280 -84.88 -32.27 31.57
CA LYS A 280 -85.23 -33.69 31.19
C LYS A 280 -85.00 -34.64 32.32
N LEU A 281 -85.95 -35.54 32.51
CA LEU A 281 -85.77 -36.63 33.47
C LEU A 281 -84.62 -37.53 33.00
N PRO A 282 -83.71 -37.92 33.88
CA PRO A 282 -82.62 -38.82 33.48
C PRO A 282 -83.29 -40.20 33.09
N THR A 283 -82.77 -40.70 31.96
CA THR A 283 -83.22 -41.93 31.32
C THR A 283 -82.85 -43.19 32.18
N VAL A 284 -82.04 -42.98 33.18
CA VAL A 284 -81.66 -44.02 34.15
C VAL A 284 -81.87 -43.51 35.57
N GLN A 285 -82.78 -44.08 36.31
CA GLN A 285 -82.96 -43.83 37.70
C GLN A 285 -82.47 -45.03 38.52
N ALA A 286 -81.42 -44.87 39.24
CA ALA A 286 -80.92 -45.86 40.15
C ALA A 286 -81.67 -45.69 41.49
N GLY A 287 -82.68 -46.52 41.72
CA GLY A 287 -83.27 -46.69 43.05
C GLY A 287 -82.37 -47.56 43.91
N GLY A 288 -82.24 -47.18 45.19
CA GLY A 288 -81.44 -47.95 46.12
C GLY A 288 -81.82 -49.42 46.08
N ASP A 289 -80.81 -50.28 45.99
CA ASP A 289 -80.85 -51.75 46.08
C ASP A 289 -81.42 -52.54 44.90
N SER A 290 -81.10 -52.09 43.63
CA SER A 290 -81.39 -52.95 42.47
C SER A 290 -80.75 -52.55 41.20
N SER A 291 -80.18 -53.49 40.52
CA SER A 291 -79.74 -53.59 39.11
C SER A 291 -80.06 -52.41 38.17
N ILE A 292 -79.01 -51.86 37.56
CA ILE A 292 -79.04 -50.84 36.48
C ILE A 292 -79.82 -51.49 35.30
N ILE A 293 -80.99 -50.92 34.93
CA ILE A 293 -81.68 -51.26 33.69
C ILE A 293 -81.18 -50.24 32.66
N VAL A 294 -80.34 -50.65 31.78
CA VAL A 294 -79.91 -49.82 30.62
C VAL A 294 -80.95 -50.09 29.53
N ASP A 295 -81.69 -49.01 29.14
CA ASP A 295 -82.54 -49.05 27.96
C ASP A 295 -81.61 -48.89 26.71
N THR A 296 -81.53 -49.97 25.94
CA THR A 296 -80.73 -50.05 24.72
C THR A 296 -81.52 -49.68 23.48
N SER A 297 -82.69 -49.03 23.59
CA SER A 297 -83.55 -48.72 22.45
C SER A 297 -83.08 -47.63 21.52
N ASN A 298 -81.91 -47.00 21.73
CA ASN A 298 -81.36 -45.93 20.86
C ASN A 298 -79.91 -46.15 20.35
N ALA A 299 -79.51 -47.38 20.19
CA ALA A 299 -78.23 -47.70 19.56
C ALA A 299 -78.42 -48.22 18.12
N ALA A 300 -79.24 -47.51 17.35
CA ALA A 300 -79.36 -47.75 15.92
C ALA A 300 -79.84 -46.41 15.23
N GLU A 301 -78.87 -45.57 14.92
CA GLU A 301 -78.74 -44.74 13.68
C GLU A 301 -77.37 -44.14 13.58
#